data_c0d30172a6e32a74ddc2d3757ef11a32
#
_entry.id   c0d30172a6e32a74ddc2d3757ef11a32
#
_cell.length_a   1.000
_cell.length_b   1.000
_cell.length_c   1.000
_cell.angle_alpha   90.00
_cell.angle_beta   90.00
_cell.angle_gamma   90.00
#
_symmetry.space_group_name_H-M   'P 1'
#
loop_
_entity.id
_entity.type
_entity.pdbx_description
1 polymer ?
#
loop_
_entity_poly.entity_id
_entity_poly.type
_entity_poly.pdbx_seq_one_letter_code
_entity_poly.pdbx_strand_id
1 'polypeptide(L)'
;MSKIVDTPANSDAAAPDALTQAFLRGAGIPADALPTALAPEQMELIGKLLAASLQGAIDQLALRSLVKQEAKADVTMVVVRNNNPLKFFPDSPTVITQMLRKKMPGFMEPLESIEDAGHALRGHQLGVVAGCRATMDSVIGRLAPAKFATALAPGGMLDSLLPSRRPAALWHEYVRQYGALASEVQDQFKGAFGPAFLDAYEQEVHRFGKEASHG
;
A
#
# COMPACT_ATOMS: atom_id res chain seq x y z
N MET A 1 19.01 -27.48 -70.15
CA MET A 1 17.70 -26.92 -69.77
C MET A 1 17.32 -27.50 -68.43
N SER A 2 17.65 -26.79 -67.36
CA SER A 2 17.36 -27.23 -65.97
C SER A 2 16.15 -26.45 -65.51
N LYS A 3 15.05 -27.15 -65.17
CA LYS A 3 13.83 -26.56 -64.58
C LYS A 3 14.08 -26.27 -63.14
N ILE A 4 14.09 -25.02 -62.76
CA ILE A 4 13.99 -24.57 -61.36
C ILE A 4 12.55 -24.80 -60.96
N VAL A 5 12.36 -25.66 -59.95
CA VAL A 5 11.06 -25.86 -59.29
C VAL A 5 10.97 -24.82 -58.18
N ASP A 6 10.18 -23.78 -58.42
CA ASP A 6 9.76 -22.84 -57.39
C ASP A 6 8.91 -23.60 -56.37
N THR A 7 9.42 -23.73 -55.16
CA THR A 7 8.64 -24.16 -53.99
C THR A 7 7.90 -22.93 -53.46
N PRO A 8 6.56 -22.90 -53.43
CA PRO A 8 5.87 -21.81 -52.84
C PRO A 8 6.15 -21.80 -51.32
N ALA A 9 6.67 -20.68 -50.84
CA ALA A 9 6.77 -20.39 -49.42
C ALA A 9 5.34 -20.38 -48.84
N ASN A 10 5.00 -21.45 -48.11
CA ASN A 10 3.73 -21.55 -47.41
C ASN A 10 3.80 -20.66 -46.16
N SER A 11 3.41 -19.39 -46.29
CA SER A 11 3.18 -18.46 -45.20
C SER A 11 1.70 -18.39 -44.87
N ASP A 12 1.07 -19.56 -44.64
CA ASP A 12 -0.22 -19.62 -43.94
C ASP A 12 0.07 -19.52 -42.43
N ALA A 13 0.38 -18.33 -41.97
CA ALA A 13 0.20 -17.97 -40.57
C ALA A 13 -1.32 -17.93 -40.33
N ALA A 14 -1.89 -19.05 -39.90
CA ALA A 14 -3.30 -19.14 -39.53
C ALA A 14 -3.64 -18.02 -38.54
N ALA A 15 -4.74 -17.28 -38.77
CA ALA A 15 -5.17 -16.22 -37.85
C ALA A 15 -5.36 -16.79 -36.44
N PRO A 16 -5.00 -16.05 -35.37
CA PRO A 16 -5.18 -16.50 -33.98
C PRO A 16 -6.64 -16.92 -33.75
N ASP A 17 -6.85 -17.96 -32.97
CA ASP A 17 -8.19 -18.39 -32.59
C ASP A 17 -8.94 -17.32 -31.82
N ALA A 18 -10.27 -17.41 -31.72
CA ALA A 18 -11.11 -16.39 -31.10
C ALA A 18 -10.76 -16.17 -29.61
N LEU A 19 -10.32 -17.20 -28.90
CA LEU A 19 -9.95 -17.10 -27.48
C LEU A 19 -8.60 -16.39 -27.32
N THR A 20 -7.61 -16.75 -28.15
CA THR A 20 -6.31 -16.06 -28.18
C THR A 20 -6.48 -14.60 -28.52
N GLN A 21 -7.30 -14.26 -29.52
CA GLN A 21 -7.60 -12.87 -29.88
C GLN A 21 -8.28 -12.11 -28.73
N ALA A 22 -9.23 -12.74 -28.02
CA ALA A 22 -9.92 -12.13 -26.89
C ALA A 22 -8.94 -11.87 -25.74
N PHE A 23 -8.04 -12.81 -25.46
CA PHE A 23 -6.98 -12.65 -24.46
C PHE A 23 -6.03 -11.48 -24.81
N LEU A 24 -5.52 -11.44 -26.05
CA LEU A 24 -4.63 -10.38 -26.50
C LEU A 24 -5.26 -8.99 -26.36
N ARG A 25 -6.54 -8.86 -26.78
CA ARG A 25 -7.27 -7.60 -26.58
C ARG A 25 -7.43 -7.22 -25.12
N GLY A 26 -7.81 -8.20 -24.28
CA GLY A 26 -8.01 -7.96 -22.83
C GLY A 26 -6.71 -7.63 -22.11
N ALA A 27 -5.59 -8.21 -22.54
CA ALA A 27 -4.26 -7.96 -21.97
C ALA A 27 -3.57 -6.71 -22.56
N GLY A 28 -4.12 -6.08 -23.59
CA GLY A 28 -3.50 -4.95 -24.27
C GLY A 28 -2.22 -5.32 -25.04
N ILE A 29 -2.10 -6.58 -25.50
CA ILE A 29 -0.93 -7.12 -26.20
C ILE A 29 -1.18 -7.06 -27.71
N PRO A 30 -0.17 -6.67 -28.55
CA PRO A 30 -0.29 -6.70 -30.01
C PRO A 30 -0.64 -8.10 -30.53
N ALA A 31 -1.43 -8.16 -31.60
CA ALA A 31 -1.97 -9.40 -32.16
C ALA A 31 -0.89 -10.38 -32.67
N ASP A 32 0.30 -9.89 -32.99
CA ASP A 32 1.47 -10.62 -33.49
C ASP A 32 2.46 -11.03 -32.39
N ALA A 33 2.20 -10.67 -31.12
CA ALA A 33 3.12 -10.93 -30.00
C ALA A 33 3.13 -12.38 -29.53
N LEU A 34 2.10 -13.16 -29.83
CA LEU A 34 1.98 -14.56 -29.44
C LEU A 34 1.70 -15.46 -30.63
N PRO A 35 1.96 -16.80 -30.50
CA PRO A 35 1.61 -17.77 -31.54
C PRO A 35 0.11 -17.75 -31.88
N THR A 36 -0.24 -18.31 -33.01
CA THR A 36 -1.58 -18.33 -33.61
C THR A 36 -2.68 -18.84 -32.68
N ALA A 37 -2.35 -19.74 -31.76
CA ALA A 37 -3.24 -20.25 -30.71
C ALA A 37 -2.45 -20.46 -29.42
N LEU A 38 -3.06 -20.14 -28.28
CA LEU A 38 -2.51 -20.45 -26.96
C LEU A 38 -2.60 -21.95 -26.70
N ALA A 39 -1.46 -22.58 -26.41
CA ALA A 39 -1.44 -23.98 -26.00
C ALA A 39 -2.07 -24.16 -24.60
N PRO A 40 -2.59 -25.34 -24.26
CA PRO A 40 -3.16 -25.62 -22.92
C PRO A 40 -2.19 -25.28 -21.79
N GLU A 41 -0.89 -25.54 -21.97
CA GLU A 41 0.16 -25.25 -20.99
C GLU A 41 0.34 -23.75 -20.77
N GLN A 42 0.18 -22.94 -21.82
CA GLN A 42 0.23 -21.48 -21.73
C GLN A 42 -1.01 -20.94 -20.99
N MET A 43 -2.18 -21.50 -21.25
CA MET A 43 -3.41 -21.13 -20.55
C MET A 43 -3.34 -21.50 -19.05
N GLU A 44 -2.76 -22.66 -18.73
CA GLU A 44 -2.50 -23.06 -17.34
C GLU A 44 -1.53 -22.10 -16.66
N LEU A 45 -0.46 -21.67 -17.35
CA LEU A 45 0.48 -20.67 -16.85
C LEU A 45 -0.21 -19.34 -16.58
N ILE A 46 -1.06 -18.86 -17.49
CA ILE A 46 -1.84 -17.63 -17.30
C ILE A 46 -2.73 -17.76 -16.05
N GLY A 47 -3.40 -18.89 -15.87
CA GLY A 47 -4.20 -19.17 -14.67
C GLY A 47 -3.36 -19.10 -13.38
N LYS A 48 -2.18 -19.69 -13.38
CA LYS A 48 -1.23 -19.65 -12.23
C LYS A 48 -0.75 -18.23 -11.95
N LEU A 49 -0.40 -17.45 -12.98
CA LEU A 49 0.03 -16.07 -12.85
C LEU A 49 -1.10 -15.20 -12.27
N LEU A 50 -2.33 -15.36 -12.77
CA LEU A 50 -3.50 -14.67 -12.25
C LEU A 50 -3.72 -15.01 -10.77
N ALA A 51 -3.72 -16.30 -10.42
CA ALA A 51 -3.93 -16.76 -9.05
C ALA A 51 -2.87 -16.20 -8.10
N ALA A 52 -1.59 -16.27 -8.48
CA ALA A 52 -0.49 -15.74 -7.68
C ALA A 52 -0.57 -14.22 -7.51
N SER A 53 -0.91 -13.47 -8.58
CA SER A 53 -1.06 -12.02 -8.54
C SER A 53 -2.20 -11.59 -7.62
N LEU A 54 -3.35 -12.24 -7.71
CA LEU A 54 -4.50 -11.97 -6.84
C LEU A 54 -4.20 -12.34 -5.38
N GLN A 55 -3.53 -13.48 -5.13
CA GLN A 55 -3.14 -13.85 -3.77
C GLN A 55 -2.20 -12.80 -3.17
N GLY A 56 -1.21 -12.33 -3.91
CA GLY A 56 -0.34 -11.25 -3.46
C GLY A 56 -1.10 -9.97 -3.11
N ALA A 57 -2.12 -9.61 -3.88
CA ALA A 57 -2.97 -8.45 -3.58
C ALA A 57 -3.82 -8.68 -2.31
N ILE A 58 -4.39 -9.87 -2.13
CA ILE A 58 -5.16 -10.25 -0.92
C ILE A 58 -4.27 -10.15 0.32
N ASP A 59 -3.06 -10.74 0.26
CA ASP A 59 -2.11 -10.72 1.37
C ASP A 59 -1.69 -9.28 1.75
N GLN A 60 -1.43 -8.43 0.76
CA GLN A 60 -1.13 -7.01 0.99
C GLN A 60 -2.31 -6.25 1.63
N LEU A 61 -3.55 -6.52 1.19
CA LEU A 61 -4.75 -5.93 1.79
C LEU A 61 -4.96 -6.41 3.23
N ALA A 62 -4.66 -7.67 3.54
CA ALA A 62 -4.70 -8.20 4.89
C ALA A 62 -3.65 -7.51 5.79
N LEU A 63 -2.40 -7.39 5.33
CA LEU A 63 -1.34 -6.66 6.05
C LEU A 63 -1.72 -5.20 6.30
N ARG A 64 -2.28 -4.51 5.29
CA ARG A 64 -2.80 -3.15 5.46
C ARG A 64 -3.83 -3.06 6.59
N SER A 65 -4.74 -4.04 6.66
CA SER A 65 -5.77 -4.09 7.71
C SER A 65 -5.16 -4.25 9.10
N LEU A 66 -4.11 -5.06 9.25
CA LEU A 66 -3.37 -5.19 10.51
C LEU A 66 -2.71 -3.87 10.93
N VAL A 67 -2.03 -3.19 10.02
CA VAL A 67 -1.42 -1.87 10.30
C VAL A 67 -2.48 -0.86 10.73
N LYS A 68 -3.64 -0.82 10.07
CA LYS A 68 -4.75 0.06 10.45
C LYS A 68 -5.29 -0.27 11.85
N GLN A 69 -5.45 -1.55 12.18
CA GLN A 69 -5.91 -1.98 13.52
C GLN A 69 -4.89 -1.61 14.61
N GLU A 70 -3.61 -1.83 14.36
CA GLU A 70 -2.53 -1.46 15.28
C GLU A 70 -2.46 0.04 15.51
N ALA A 71 -2.65 0.81 14.47
CA ALA A 71 -2.69 2.27 14.51
C ALA A 71 -4.02 2.83 15.06
N LYS A 72 -5.02 1.98 15.39
CA LYS A 72 -6.39 2.38 15.76
C LYS A 72 -7.10 3.24 14.71
N ALA A 73 -6.66 3.18 13.46
CA ALA A 73 -7.36 3.81 12.35
C ALA A 73 -8.68 3.07 12.06
N ASP A 74 -9.65 3.76 11.48
CA ASP A 74 -10.98 3.23 11.24
C ASP A 74 -10.95 1.86 10.52
N VAL A 75 -11.62 0.88 11.13
CA VAL A 75 -11.77 -0.46 10.57
C VAL A 75 -12.80 -0.38 9.43
N THR A 76 -12.47 -0.99 8.31
CA THR A 76 -13.39 -1.09 7.16
C THR A 76 -14.65 -1.83 7.59
N MET A 77 -15.80 -1.12 7.64
CA MET A 77 -17.08 -1.76 7.87
C MET A 77 -17.55 -2.47 6.61
N VAL A 78 -18.15 -3.65 6.77
CA VAL A 78 -18.84 -4.35 5.68
C VAL A 78 -20.04 -3.51 5.27
N VAL A 79 -20.07 -3.05 4.04
CA VAL A 79 -21.19 -2.29 3.48
C VAL A 79 -22.16 -3.26 2.82
N VAL A 80 -23.47 -2.96 2.87
CA VAL A 80 -24.52 -3.81 2.27
C VAL A 80 -24.39 -3.95 0.75
N ARG A 81 -23.64 -3.06 0.11
CA ARG A 81 -23.41 -3.04 -1.35
C ARG A 81 -21.98 -2.67 -1.68
N ASN A 82 -21.53 -3.11 -2.85
CA ASN A 82 -20.24 -2.74 -3.44
C ASN A 82 -19.01 -3.21 -2.61
N ASN A 83 -19.07 -4.46 -2.11
CA ASN A 83 -17.94 -5.06 -1.41
C ASN A 83 -16.87 -5.52 -2.41
N ASN A 84 -15.61 -5.26 -2.10
CA ASN A 84 -14.51 -5.75 -2.91
C ASN A 84 -14.21 -7.22 -2.56
N PRO A 85 -14.32 -8.18 -3.51
CA PRO A 85 -14.02 -9.59 -3.28
C PRO A 85 -12.60 -9.83 -2.72
N LEU A 86 -11.61 -9.04 -3.15
CA LEU A 86 -10.22 -9.14 -2.68
C LEU A 86 -10.04 -8.75 -1.21
N LYS A 87 -10.96 -7.96 -0.65
CA LYS A 87 -10.98 -7.58 0.76
C LYS A 87 -11.84 -8.51 1.61
N PHE A 88 -12.69 -9.30 0.95
CA PHE A 88 -13.71 -10.13 1.59
C PHE A 88 -13.32 -11.60 1.69
N PHE A 89 -12.73 -12.17 0.63
CA PHE A 89 -12.34 -13.57 0.57
C PHE A 89 -10.86 -13.75 0.88
N PRO A 90 -10.48 -14.87 1.56
CA PRO A 90 -9.11 -15.07 2.01
C PRO A 90 -8.15 -15.64 0.97
N ASP A 91 -8.67 -16.15 -0.17
CA ASP A 91 -7.89 -16.88 -1.15
C ASP A 91 -8.24 -16.54 -2.59
N SER A 92 -7.25 -16.64 -3.46
CA SER A 92 -7.39 -16.31 -4.89
C SER A 92 -8.30 -17.26 -5.67
N PRO A 93 -8.40 -18.58 -5.41
CA PRO A 93 -9.36 -19.45 -6.11
C PRO A 93 -10.81 -19.01 -5.87
N THR A 94 -11.16 -18.64 -4.65
CA THR A 94 -12.50 -18.13 -4.32
C THR A 94 -12.78 -16.81 -5.03
N VAL A 95 -11.82 -15.88 -5.01
CA VAL A 95 -11.93 -14.59 -5.70
C VAL A 95 -12.09 -14.78 -7.21
N ILE A 96 -11.26 -15.60 -7.86
CA ILE A 96 -11.34 -15.90 -9.29
C ILE A 96 -12.72 -16.50 -9.64
N THR A 97 -13.15 -17.47 -8.85
CA THR A 97 -14.46 -18.12 -9.05
C THR A 97 -15.59 -17.08 -8.95
N GLN A 98 -15.51 -16.19 -7.97
CA GLN A 98 -16.48 -15.11 -7.78
C GLN A 98 -16.49 -14.13 -8.95
N MET A 99 -15.32 -13.74 -9.45
CA MET A 99 -15.16 -12.77 -10.54
C MET A 99 -15.58 -13.31 -11.91
N LEU A 100 -15.37 -14.60 -12.17
CA LEU A 100 -15.67 -15.23 -13.46
C LEU A 100 -17.09 -15.81 -13.55
N ARG A 101 -17.79 -15.92 -12.43
CA ARG A 101 -19.20 -16.33 -12.40
C ARG A 101 -20.15 -15.17 -12.69
N LYS A 102 -21.45 -15.50 -12.80
CA LYS A 102 -22.50 -14.48 -12.82
C LYS A 102 -22.40 -13.63 -11.56
N LYS A 103 -22.43 -12.31 -11.72
CA LYS A 103 -22.35 -11.31 -10.64
C LYS A 103 -23.23 -11.70 -9.44
N MET A 104 -22.62 -11.76 -8.27
CA MET A 104 -23.34 -11.86 -7.00
C MET A 104 -23.77 -10.46 -6.53
N PRO A 105 -25.03 -10.28 -6.11
CA PRO A 105 -25.48 -9.01 -5.56
C PRO A 105 -24.61 -8.58 -4.38
N GLY A 106 -24.25 -7.30 -4.33
CA GLY A 106 -23.48 -6.73 -3.22
C GLY A 106 -21.95 -6.69 -3.44
N PHE A 107 -21.43 -7.30 -4.52
CA PHE A 107 -20.02 -7.22 -4.87
C PHE A 107 -19.74 -6.31 -6.07
N MET A 108 -18.55 -5.74 -6.09
CA MET A 108 -18.01 -4.97 -7.21
C MET A 108 -17.84 -5.82 -8.47
N GLU A 109 -17.80 -5.18 -9.63
CA GLU A 109 -17.38 -5.83 -10.87
C GLU A 109 -15.89 -6.24 -10.80
N PRO A 110 -15.47 -7.27 -11.54
CA PRO A 110 -14.10 -7.80 -11.45
C PRO A 110 -13.03 -6.73 -11.66
N LEU A 111 -13.13 -5.93 -12.71
CA LEU A 111 -12.13 -4.91 -13.04
C LEU A 111 -12.13 -3.80 -11.99
N GLU A 112 -13.30 -3.29 -11.62
CA GLU A 112 -13.49 -2.32 -10.54
C GLU A 112 -12.86 -2.79 -9.22
N SER A 113 -12.96 -4.10 -8.91
CA SER A 113 -12.39 -4.70 -7.71
C SER A 113 -10.86 -4.62 -7.68
N ILE A 114 -10.21 -4.85 -8.83
CA ILE A 114 -8.76 -4.76 -8.97
C ILE A 114 -8.29 -3.31 -8.86
N GLU A 115 -9.00 -2.40 -9.50
CA GLU A 115 -8.71 -0.96 -9.46
C GLU A 115 -8.85 -0.41 -8.03
N ASP A 116 -9.94 -0.74 -7.32
CA ASP A 116 -10.16 -0.36 -5.92
C ASP A 116 -9.09 -0.94 -5.00
N ALA A 117 -8.71 -2.22 -5.17
CA ALA A 117 -7.63 -2.83 -4.41
C ALA A 117 -6.29 -2.12 -4.64
N GLY A 118 -5.94 -1.87 -5.89
CA GLY A 118 -4.72 -1.16 -6.27
C GLY A 118 -4.70 0.28 -5.73
N HIS A 119 -5.82 0.98 -5.79
CA HIS A 119 -5.98 2.32 -5.22
C HIS A 119 -5.79 2.31 -3.70
N ALA A 120 -6.46 1.38 -3.01
CA ALA A 120 -6.36 1.24 -1.56
C ALA A 120 -4.92 0.94 -1.08
N LEU A 121 -4.17 0.10 -1.82
CA LEU A 121 -2.78 -0.22 -1.52
C LEU A 121 -1.84 0.96 -1.76
N ARG A 122 -2.00 1.68 -2.87
CA ARG A 122 -1.20 2.90 -3.14
C ARG A 122 -1.43 3.97 -2.07
N GLY A 123 -2.70 4.24 -1.74
CA GLY A 123 -3.04 5.20 -0.68
C GLY A 123 -2.44 4.81 0.68
N HIS A 124 -2.46 3.52 1.01
CA HIS A 124 -1.81 3.02 2.23
C HIS A 124 -0.31 3.28 2.25
N GLN A 125 0.40 3.00 1.17
CA GLN A 125 1.85 3.22 1.09
C GLN A 125 2.21 4.71 1.25
N LEU A 126 1.47 5.60 0.58
CA LEU A 126 1.65 7.05 0.72
C LEU A 126 1.37 7.51 2.16
N GLY A 127 0.29 7.01 2.76
CA GLY A 127 -0.06 7.30 4.14
C GLY A 127 1.02 6.86 5.13
N VAL A 128 1.60 5.66 4.95
CA VAL A 128 2.71 5.16 5.80
C VAL A 128 3.92 6.10 5.71
N VAL A 129 4.30 6.53 4.51
CA VAL A 129 5.43 7.46 4.33
C VAL A 129 5.15 8.80 5.02
N ALA A 130 3.95 9.35 4.85
CA ALA A 130 3.54 10.59 5.50
C ALA A 130 3.54 10.47 7.03
N GLY A 131 2.97 9.38 7.55
CA GLY A 131 2.94 9.08 8.99
C GLY A 131 4.32 8.92 9.59
N CYS A 132 5.21 8.18 8.94
CA CYS A 132 6.60 8.03 9.39
C CYS A 132 7.31 9.39 9.47
N ARG A 133 7.16 10.24 8.44
CA ARG A 133 7.76 11.58 8.43
C ARG A 133 7.24 12.43 9.58
N ALA A 134 5.92 12.47 9.77
CA ALA A 134 5.30 13.22 10.86
C ALA A 134 5.75 12.73 12.24
N THR A 135 5.92 11.42 12.41
CA THR A 135 6.46 10.83 13.65
C THR A 135 7.89 11.31 13.91
N MET A 136 8.75 11.29 12.89
CA MET A 136 10.13 11.78 13.02
C MET A 136 10.16 13.26 13.38
N ASP A 137 9.35 14.09 12.71
CA ASP A 137 9.25 15.52 13.00
C ASP A 137 8.74 15.76 14.42
N SER A 138 7.78 14.97 14.89
CA SER A 138 7.28 15.01 16.27
C SER A 138 8.37 14.69 17.29
N VAL A 139 9.13 13.61 17.07
CA VAL A 139 10.23 13.19 17.95
C VAL A 139 11.32 14.27 18.00
N ILE A 140 11.77 14.76 16.84
CA ILE A 140 12.75 15.84 16.73
C ILE A 140 12.25 17.11 17.45
N GLY A 141 10.97 17.45 17.23
CA GLY A 141 10.34 18.60 17.87
C GLY A 141 10.26 18.46 19.40
N ARG A 142 10.06 17.25 19.94
CA ARG A 142 10.07 16.98 21.39
C ARG A 142 11.48 17.15 21.98
N LEU A 143 12.51 16.82 21.24
CA LEU A 143 13.92 16.92 21.63
C LEU A 143 14.56 18.27 21.27
N ALA A 144 13.79 19.23 20.76
CA ALA A 144 14.33 20.55 20.36
C ALA A 144 14.90 21.28 21.57
N PRO A 145 16.15 21.81 21.51
CA PRO A 145 16.81 22.48 22.65
C PRO A 145 16.02 23.63 23.24
N ALA A 146 15.28 24.36 22.42
CA ALA A 146 14.43 25.47 22.87
C ALA A 146 13.35 25.02 23.88
N LYS A 147 12.80 23.81 23.75
CA LYS A 147 11.81 23.27 24.69
C LYS A 147 12.40 23.04 26.08
N PHE A 148 13.67 22.60 26.15
CA PHE A 148 14.36 22.42 27.42
C PHE A 148 14.69 23.78 28.06
N ALA A 149 15.07 24.75 27.26
CA ALA A 149 15.35 26.11 27.74
C ALA A 149 14.11 26.79 28.36
N THR A 150 12.91 26.54 27.80
CA THR A 150 11.65 27.11 28.31
C THR A 150 11.08 26.31 29.50
N ALA A 151 11.42 25.02 29.65
CA ALA A 151 10.99 24.20 30.79
C ALA A 151 11.70 24.56 32.11
N LEU A 152 12.86 25.22 32.04
CA LEU A 152 13.55 25.73 33.22
C LEU A 152 13.01 27.13 33.58
N ALA A 153 12.74 27.30 34.87
CA ALA A 153 12.38 28.60 35.39
C ALA A 153 13.40 29.69 35.00
N PRO A 154 12.98 30.98 34.84
CA PRO A 154 13.92 32.08 34.63
C PRO A 154 15.03 32.06 35.66
N GLY A 155 16.29 32.26 35.22
CA GLY A 155 17.45 32.21 36.08
C GLY A 155 17.32 33.16 37.27
N GLY A 156 17.49 32.63 38.50
CA GLY A 156 17.49 33.43 39.72
C GLY A 156 18.88 34.00 40.03
N MET A 157 18.97 34.75 41.12
CA MET A 157 20.23 35.37 41.59
C MET A 157 21.38 34.33 41.77
N LEU A 158 21.04 33.08 42.09
CA LEU A 158 22.01 31.95 42.21
C LEU A 158 22.59 31.50 40.85
N ASP A 159 21.88 31.66 39.75
CA ASP A 159 22.37 31.27 38.43
C ASP A 159 23.40 32.27 37.87
N SER A 160 23.37 33.54 38.34
CA SER A 160 24.41 34.51 38.03
C SER A 160 25.68 34.29 38.81
N LEU A 161 25.61 33.65 39.99
CA LEU A 161 26.79 33.32 40.82
C LEU A 161 27.47 32.01 40.45
N LEU A 162 26.73 31.06 39.79
CA LEU A 162 27.25 29.74 39.42
C LEU A 162 26.95 29.46 37.90
N PRO A 163 27.81 29.92 36.99
CA PRO A 163 27.61 29.82 35.54
C PRO A 163 27.36 28.41 34.98
N SER A 164 27.91 27.39 35.66
CA SER A 164 27.74 25.95 35.26
C SER A 164 26.41 25.33 35.67
N ARG A 165 25.63 25.98 36.53
CA ARG A 165 24.41 25.40 37.11
C ARG A 165 23.27 25.24 36.07
N ARG A 166 23.10 26.24 35.23
CA ARG A 166 22.04 26.25 34.19
C ARG A 166 22.29 25.21 33.09
N PRO A 167 23.51 25.06 32.52
CA PRO A 167 23.80 23.95 31.60
C PRO A 167 23.61 22.58 32.22
N ALA A 168 24.00 22.38 33.48
CA ALA A 168 23.78 21.11 34.18
C ALA A 168 22.30 20.80 34.37
N ALA A 169 21.49 21.80 34.75
CA ALA A 169 20.05 21.64 34.88
C ALA A 169 19.36 21.32 33.52
N LEU A 170 19.80 21.96 32.42
CA LEU A 170 19.32 21.66 31.06
C LEU A 170 19.66 20.22 30.66
N TRP A 171 20.86 19.76 30.99
CA TRP A 171 21.29 18.39 30.71
C TRP A 171 20.45 17.36 31.47
N HIS A 172 20.20 17.57 32.77
CA HIS A 172 19.37 16.69 33.56
C HIS A 172 17.93 16.62 33.02
N GLU A 173 17.36 17.75 32.64
CA GLU A 173 16.03 17.82 32.05
C GLU A 173 15.98 17.09 30.71
N TYR A 174 17.01 17.27 29.85
CA TYR A 174 17.13 16.52 28.59
C TYR A 174 17.16 15.01 28.85
N VAL A 175 18.04 14.54 29.76
CA VAL A 175 18.16 13.12 30.08
C VAL A 175 16.84 12.55 30.61
N ARG A 176 16.15 13.30 31.45
CA ARG A 176 14.83 12.91 31.96
C ARG A 176 13.78 12.76 30.85
N GLN A 177 13.69 13.73 29.93
CA GLN A 177 12.73 13.68 28.83
C GLN A 177 13.10 12.61 27.81
N TYR A 178 14.38 12.43 27.52
CA TYR A 178 14.86 11.34 26.66
C TYR A 178 14.50 9.97 27.26
N GLY A 179 14.72 9.76 28.56
CA GLY A 179 14.35 8.53 29.24
C GLY A 179 12.84 8.25 29.19
N ALA A 180 12.02 9.29 29.40
CA ALA A 180 10.56 9.16 29.29
C ALA A 180 10.11 8.79 27.85
N LEU A 181 10.71 9.44 26.84
CA LEU A 181 10.45 9.13 25.43
C LEU A 181 10.90 7.71 25.07
N ALA A 182 12.08 7.29 25.53
CA ALA A 182 12.60 5.95 25.27
C ALA A 182 11.72 4.86 25.89
N SER A 183 11.25 5.07 27.13
CA SER A 183 10.28 4.16 27.78
C SER A 183 8.95 4.11 27.03
N GLU A 184 8.42 5.27 26.62
CA GLU A 184 7.17 5.34 25.84
C GLU A 184 7.27 4.55 24.52
N VAL A 185 8.44 4.63 23.83
CA VAL A 185 8.68 3.89 22.58
C VAL A 185 8.81 2.38 22.84
N GLN A 186 9.44 1.96 23.94
CA GLN A 186 9.61 0.55 24.28
C GLN A 186 8.33 -0.11 24.78
N ASP A 187 7.58 0.57 25.64
CA ASP A 187 6.37 0.03 26.28
C ASP A 187 5.15 0.05 25.35
N GLN A 188 5.12 0.96 24.41
CA GLN A 188 4.02 1.14 23.48
C GLN A 188 4.53 1.40 22.07
N PHE A 189 4.77 0.34 21.29
CA PHE A 189 4.94 0.49 19.84
C PHE A 189 3.78 1.30 19.22
N LYS A 190 2.58 1.17 19.78
CA LYS A 190 1.40 2.00 19.48
C LYS A 190 1.57 3.48 19.86
N GLY A 191 2.36 3.79 20.88
CA GLY A 191 2.69 5.16 21.28
C GLY A 191 3.72 5.84 20.37
N ALA A 192 4.66 5.07 19.79
CA ALA A 192 5.67 5.58 18.87
C ALA A 192 5.06 6.04 17.53
N PHE A 193 4.04 5.34 17.06
CA PHE A 193 3.22 5.76 15.93
C PHE A 193 2.14 6.76 16.28
N GLY A 194 2.07 7.29 17.45
CA GLY A 194 1.16 8.21 18.07
C GLY A 194 0.24 9.09 17.18
N PRO A 195 -0.44 10.06 17.76
CA PRO A 195 -1.41 10.87 17.02
C PRO A 195 -0.85 11.50 15.74
N ALA A 196 0.42 11.93 15.77
CA ALA A 196 1.07 12.55 14.61
C ALA A 196 1.17 11.62 13.39
N PHE A 197 1.43 10.32 13.61
CA PHE A 197 1.42 9.34 12.53
C PHE A 197 0.02 9.17 11.95
N LEU A 198 -0.96 8.96 12.83
CA LEU A 198 -2.36 8.70 12.42
C LEU A 198 -2.93 9.87 11.66
N ASP A 199 -2.79 11.08 12.18
CA ASP A 199 -3.28 12.30 11.54
C ASP A 199 -2.67 12.47 10.14
N ALA A 200 -1.35 12.31 10.01
CA ALA A 200 -0.66 12.44 8.72
C ALA A 200 -1.02 11.30 7.75
N TYR A 201 -1.14 10.06 8.25
CA TYR A 201 -1.58 8.91 7.47
C TYR A 201 -2.98 9.11 6.91
N GLU A 202 -3.94 9.49 7.76
CA GLU A 202 -5.34 9.69 7.35
C GLU A 202 -5.50 10.85 6.38
N GLN A 203 -4.80 11.98 6.63
CA GLN A 203 -4.79 13.12 5.73
C GLN A 203 -4.27 12.74 4.33
N GLU A 204 -3.17 12.00 4.26
CA GLU A 204 -2.57 11.60 3.00
C GLU A 204 -3.44 10.59 2.23
N VAL A 205 -4.00 9.59 2.93
CA VAL A 205 -4.94 8.63 2.31
C VAL A 205 -6.18 9.35 1.77
N HIS A 206 -6.70 10.32 2.52
CA HIS A 206 -7.86 11.10 2.10
C HIS A 206 -7.55 12.02 0.91
N ARG A 207 -6.38 12.68 0.91
CA ARG A 207 -5.90 13.50 -0.21
C ARG A 207 -5.81 12.67 -1.48
N PHE A 208 -5.13 11.52 -1.40
CA PHE A 208 -4.97 10.60 -2.53
C PHE A 208 -6.30 10.08 -3.06
N GLY A 209 -7.26 9.79 -2.15
CA GLY A 209 -8.62 9.38 -2.53
C GLY A 209 -9.40 10.46 -3.30
N LYS A 210 -9.22 11.73 -2.94
CA LYS A 210 -9.87 12.85 -3.66
C LYS A 210 -9.26 13.08 -5.05
N GLU A 211 -7.95 13.03 -5.17
CA GLU A 211 -7.26 13.20 -6.47
C GLU A 211 -7.71 12.15 -7.49
N ALA A 212 -7.90 10.91 -7.06
CA ALA A 212 -8.37 9.84 -7.93
C ALA A 212 -9.85 9.95 -8.35
N SER A 213 -10.67 10.71 -7.63
CA SER A 213 -12.08 10.93 -7.99
C SER A 213 -12.30 12.12 -8.94
N HIS A 214 -11.26 12.86 -9.27
CA HIS A 214 -11.31 14.06 -10.13
C HIS A 214 -10.50 13.91 -11.43
N GLY A 215 -9.83 12.80 -11.65
CA GLY A 215 -9.10 12.43 -12.87
C GLY A 215 -9.75 11.28 -13.62
#